data_42e86f1cb4e8d54579367fd935507cbc
#
_entry.id   42e86f1cb4e8d54579367fd935507cbc
#
_cell.length_a   1.000
_cell.length_b   1.000
_cell.length_c   1.000
_cell.angle_alpha   90.00
_cell.angle_beta   90.00
_cell.angle_gamma   90.00
#
_symmetry.space_group_name_H-M   'P 1'
#
loop_
_entity.id
_entity.type
_entity.pdbx_description
1 polymer ?
#
loop_
_entity_poly.entity_id
_entity_poly.type
_entity_poly.pdbx_seq_one_letter_code
_entity_poly.pdbx_strand_id
1 'polypeptide(L)'
;MRKRKTKRIFQNRMWEAARLYCKEAEKCYKARAYFSAIVARSCELEALLRIFDFVESRRAKDRCYHLKGLIDRAFARHWIPHDALRYWKKAERVPLKTCLHEIREGRNGVHAHLFEKGLVTRHVAANITFLVHAVYSFLEIKNARNLMKGLHEKGEVSDAEYKAWQKKQTKIA
;
A
#
# COMPACT_ATOMS: atom_id res chain seq x y z
N MET A 1 20.17 -19.78 -8.80
CA MET A 1 18.78 -20.02 -9.27
C MET A 1 17.74 -20.18 -8.16
N ARG A 2 17.97 -20.97 -7.09
CA ARG A 2 16.98 -21.22 -5.99
C ARG A 2 16.40 -19.97 -5.35
N LYS A 3 17.20 -18.94 -5.01
CA LYS A 3 16.75 -17.69 -4.36
C LYS A 3 15.77 -16.87 -5.19
N ARG A 4 15.90 -16.82 -6.53
CA ARG A 4 14.99 -16.07 -7.41
C ARG A 4 13.61 -16.75 -7.47
N LYS A 5 13.55 -18.09 -7.52
CA LYS A 5 12.29 -18.85 -7.52
C LYS A 5 11.49 -18.63 -6.23
N THR A 6 12.15 -18.68 -5.06
CA THR A 6 11.51 -18.42 -3.76
C THR A 6 10.94 -17.01 -3.67
N LYS A 7 11.67 -16.01 -4.19
CA LYS A 7 11.24 -14.61 -4.19
C LYS A 7 9.96 -14.41 -5.00
N ARG A 8 9.89 -15.00 -6.20
CA ARG A 8 8.70 -14.93 -7.07
C ARG A 8 7.48 -15.62 -6.45
N ILE A 9 7.67 -16.78 -5.81
CA ILE A 9 6.58 -17.50 -5.13
C ILE A 9 6.01 -16.65 -3.99
N PHE A 10 6.85 -16.04 -3.17
CA PHE A 10 6.40 -15.17 -2.09
C PHE A 10 5.61 -13.98 -2.61
N GLN A 11 6.11 -13.29 -3.63
CA GLN A 11 5.43 -12.16 -4.25
C GLN A 11 4.04 -12.55 -4.76
N ASN A 12 3.94 -13.66 -5.50
CA ASN A 12 2.66 -14.14 -6.02
C ASN A 12 1.66 -14.40 -4.89
N ARG A 13 2.08 -15.08 -3.81
CA ARG A 13 1.21 -15.34 -2.64
C ARG A 13 0.74 -14.05 -1.96
N MET A 14 1.60 -13.05 -1.86
CA MET A 14 1.21 -11.75 -1.28
C MET A 14 0.24 -10.98 -2.19
N TRP A 15 0.42 -11.06 -3.53
CA TRP A 15 -0.55 -10.49 -4.47
C TRP A 15 -1.90 -11.20 -4.42
N GLU A 16 -1.91 -12.52 -4.31
CA GLU A 16 -3.14 -13.30 -4.11
C GLU A 16 -3.83 -12.91 -2.81
N ALA A 17 -3.08 -12.78 -1.72
CA ALA A 17 -3.61 -12.34 -0.43
C ALA A 17 -4.21 -10.92 -0.52
N ALA A 18 -3.51 -9.97 -1.14
CA ALA A 18 -4.03 -8.61 -1.33
C ALA A 18 -5.34 -8.61 -2.11
N ARG A 19 -5.43 -9.36 -3.21
CA ARG A 19 -6.68 -9.52 -4.00
C ARG A 19 -7.81 -10.15 -3.21
N LEU A 20 -7.51 -11.15 -2.38
CA LEU A 20 -8.50 -11.81 -1.54
C LEU A 20 -9.07 -10.82 -0.52
N TYR A 21 -8.20 -10.08 0.18
CA TYR A 21 -8.63 -9.07 1.15
C TYR A 21 -9.40 -7.92 0.50
N CYS A 22 -9.01 -7.49 -0.71
CA CYS A 22 -9.76 -6.50 -1.48
C CYS A 22 -11.20 -6.97 -1.73
N LYS A 23 -11.37 -8.18 -2.26
CA LYS A 23 -12.71 -8.77 -2.53
C LYS A 23 -13.52 -8.95 -1.25
N GLU A 24 -12.89 -9.38 -0.16
CA GLU A 24 -13.56 -9.57 1.13
C GLU A 24 -14.02 -8.22 1.71
N ALA A 25 -13.18 -7.19 1.63
CA ALA A 25 -13.54 -5.84 2.05
C ALA A 25 -14.78 -5.31 1.28
N GLU A 26 -14.85 -5.55 -0.02
CA GLU A 26 -15.99 -5.15 -0.84
C GLU A 26 -17.28 -5.87 -0.45
N LYS A 27 -17.20 -7.19 -0.18
CA LYS A 27 -18.35 -7.97 0.30
C LYS A 27 -18.84 -7.45 1.65
N CYS A 28 -17.92 -7.27 2.60
CA CYS A 28 -18.23 -6.74 3.92
C CYS A 28 -18.85 -5.34 3.84
N TYR A 29 -18.33 -4.46 2.98
CA TYR A 29 -18.87 -3.12 2.77
C TYR A 29 -20.31 -3.17 2.23
N LYS A 30 -20.57 -3.99 1.21
CA LYS A 30 -21.92 -4.20 0.64
C LYS A 30 -22.90 -4.76 1.66
N ALA A 31 -22.43 -5.67 2.52
CA ALA A 31 -23.20 -6.24 3.63
C ALA A 31 -23.36 -5.29 4.83
N ARG A 32 -22.85 -4.04 4.75
CA ARG A 32 -22.82 -3.05 5.84
C ARG A 32 -22.01 -3.50 7.07
N ALA A 33 -21.17 -4.52 6.94
CA ALA A 33 -20.25 -4.99 7.97
C ALA A 33 -18.96 -4.12 7.95
N TYR A 34 -19.12 -2.84 8.30
CA TYR A 34 -18.06 -1.83 8.09
C TYR A 34 -16.79 -2.13 8.88
N PHE A 35 -16.90 -2.66 10.08
CA PHE A 35 -15.73 -3.08 10.85
C PHE A 35 -14.91 -4.15 10.10
N SER A 36 -15.57 -5.21 9.64
CA SER A 36 -14.91 -6.27 8.86
C SER A 36 -14.29 -5.73 7.56
N ALA A 37 -14.96 -4.78 6.91
CA ALA A 37 -14.43 -4.11 5.72
C ALA A 37 -13.14 -3.33 6.05
N ILE A 38 -13.08 -2.61 7.17
CA ILE A 38 -11.91 -1.89 7.65
C ILE A 38 -10.75 -2.84 7.94
N VAL A 39 -11.01 -3.95 8.64
CA VAL A 39 -10.00 -4.97 8.93
C VAL A 39 -9.44 -5.58 7.65
N ALA A 40 -10.31 -5.98 6.71
CA ALA A 40 -9.89 -6.56 5.43
C ALA A 40 -9.04 -5.57 4.61
N ARG A 41 -9.41 -4.29 4.53
CA ARG A 41 -8.59 -3.25 3.87
C ARG A 41 -7.24 -3.04 4.54
N SER A 42 -7.17 -3.14 5.85
CA SER A 42 -5.89 -3.06 6.58
C SER A 42 -4.98 -4.25 6.27
N CYS A 43 -5.55 -5.45 6.10
CA CYS A 43 -4.81 -6.64 5.70
C CYS A 43 -4.33 -6.55 4.23
N GLU A 44 -5.14 -5.98 3.34
CA GLU A 44 -4.75 -5.66 1.97
C GLU A 44 -3.55 -4.70 1.94
N LEU A 45 -3.62 -3.60 2.68
CA LEU A 45 -2.52 -2.64 2.83
C LEU A 45 -1.24 -3.32 3.31
N GLU A 46 -1.34 -4.16 4.33
CA GLU A 46 -0.19 -4.90 4.86
C GLU A 46 0.42 -5.81 3.80
N ALA A 47 -0.40 -6.56 3.05
CA ALA A 47 0.07 -7.44 1.98
C ALA A 47 0.80 -6.66 0.88
N LEU A 48 0.26 -5.52 0.44
CA LEU A 48 0.87 -4.63 -0.54
C LEU A 48 2.24 -4.12 -0.08
N LEU A 49 2.32 -3.59 1.13
CA LEU A 49 3.59 -3.06 1.68
C LEU A 49 4.62 -4.18 1.89
N ARG A 50 4.20 -5.39 2.26
CA ARG A 50 5.10 -6.56 2.38
C ARG A 50 5.72 -6.98 1.05
N ILE A 51 5.01 -6.84 -0.06
CA ILE A 51 5.57 -7.12 -1.39
C ILE A 51 6.79 -6.24 -1.63
N PHE A 52 6.67 -4.94 -1.37
CA PHE A 52 7.76 -3.99 -1.56
C PHE A 52 8.89 -4.18 -0.55
N ASP A 53 8.57 -4.37 0.73
CA ASP A 53 9.57 -4.67 1.75
C ASP A 53 10.38 -5.92 1.41
N PHE A 54 9.73 -6.96 0.90
CA PHE A 54 10.41 -8.18 0.50
C PHE A 54 11.30 -7.99 -0.72
N VAL A 55 10.88 -7.18 -1.69
CA VAL A 55 11.67 -6.90 -2.90
C VAL A 55 12.92 -6.11 -2.57
N GLU A 56 12.80 -5.08 -1.73
CA GLU A 56 13.88 -4.16 -1.43
C GLU A 56 14.78 -4.61 -0.27
N SER A 57 14.31 -5.48 0.61
CA SER A 57 15.12 -6.01 1.70
C SER A 57 16.12 -7.04 1.18
N ARG A 58 17.41 -6.72 1.31
CA ARG A 58 18.50 -7.61 0.86
C ARG A 58 18.61 -8.88 1.71
N ARG A 59 18.33 -8.78 3.00
CA ARG A 59 18.46 -9.86 3.98
C ARG A 59 17.13 -10.09 4.69
N ALA A 60 16.88 -11.32 5.12
CA ALA A 60 15.66 -11.66 5.86
C ALA A 60 15.50 -10.86 7.16
N LYS A 61 16.61 -10.60 7.86
CA LYS A 61 16.64 -9.80 9.10
C LYS A 61 16.25 -8.33 8.91
N ASP A 62 16.36 -7.82 7.68
CA ASP A 62 16.03 -6.42 7.37
C ASP A 62 14.54 -6.24 7.09
N ARG A 63 13.75 -7.33 7.08
CA ARG A 63 12.32 -7.30 6.79
C ARG A 63 11.53 -6.81 7.98
N CYS A 64 10.48 -6.06 7.68
CA CYS A 64 9.53 -5.64 8.69
C CYS A 64 8.36 -6.62 8.77
N TYR A 65 7.97 -7.01 9.98
CA TYR A 65 6.92 -8.01 10.21
C TYR A 65 5.63 -7.44 10.78
N HIS A 66 5.55 -6.13 11.02
CA HIS A 66 4.37 -5.48 11.57
C HIS A 66 4.00 -4.24 10.75
N LEU A 67 2.70 -3.96 10.63
CA LEU A 67 2.16 -2.92 9.76
C LEU A 67 2.71 -1.53 10.09
N LYS A 68 2.92 -1.18 11.37
CA LYS A 68 3.56 0.10 11.76
C LYS A 68 4.90 0.30 11.05
N GLY A 69 5.81 -0.66 11.21
CA GLY A 69 7.13 -0.55 10.61
C GLY A 69 7.11 -0.60 9.08
N LEU A 70 6.14 -1.30 8.47
CA LEU A 70 5.95 -1.28 7.01
C LEU A 70 5.53 0.11 6.52
N ILE A 71 4.61 0.78 7.21
CA ILE A 71 4.20 2.15 6.91
C ILE A 71 5.40 3.09 7.04
N ASP A 72 6.07 3.08 8.18
CA ASP A 72 7.24 3.96 8.43
C ASP A 72 8.31 3.76 7.37
N ARG A 73 8.59 2.52 6.99
CA ARG A 73 9.58 2.18 5.96
C ARG A 73 9.15 2.63 4.57
N ALA A 74 7.86 2.53 4.24
CA ALA A 74 7.34 2.98 2.94
C ALA A 74 7.60 4.47 2.71
N PHE A 75 7.46 5.29 3.74
CA PHE A 75 7.81 6.71 3.67
C PHE A 75 9.32 6.92 3.69
N ALA A 76 10.06 6.29 4.61
CA ALA A 76 11.52 6.43 4.73
C ALA A 76 12.28 6.03 3.45
N ARG A 77 11.73 5.09 2.67
CA ARG A 77 12.32 4.66 1.39
C ARG A 77 11.67 5.28 0.16
N HIS A 78 10.83 6.29 0.35
CA HIS A 78 10.12 6.98 -0.73
C HIS A 78 9.34 6.05 -1.67
N TRP A 79 8.75 4.97 -1.14
CA TRP A 79 7.75 4.20 -1.87
C TRP A 79 6.46 5.00 -2.00
N ILE A 80 6.16 5.78 -0.97
CA ILE A 80 5.07 6.73 -0.89
C ILE A 80 5.69 8.12 -0.67
N PRO A 81 5.27 9.16 -1.40
CA PRO A 81 5.76 10.52 -1.20
C PRO A 81 5.48 11.03 0.22
N HIS A 82 6.45 11.75 0.82
CA HIS A 82 6.32 12.29 2.18
C HIS A 82 5.23 13.36 2.28
N ASP A 83 5.07 14.15 1.24
CA ASP A 83 4.12 15.24 1.10
C ASP A 83 2.73 14.79 0.61
N ALA A 84 2.52 13.48 0.44
CA ALA A 84 1.23 12.96 0.03
C ALA A 84 0.15 13.31 1.06
N LEU A 85 -0.80 14.14 0.63
CA LEU A 85 -1.96 14.52 1.42
C LEU A 85 -3.21 13.79 0.92
N ARG A 86 -4.09 13.46 1.83
CA ARG A 86 -5.39 12.86 1.51
C ARG A 86 -6.49 13.45 2.38
N TYR A 87 -7.68 13.48 1.83
CA TYR A 87 -8.86 13.83 2.62
C TYR A 87 -9.17 12.69 3.58
N TRP A 88 -9.33 13.05 4.84
CA TRP A 88 -9.64 12.11 5.91
C TRP A 88 -10.68 12.74 6.82
N LYS A 89 -11.70 11.96 7.22
CA LYS A 89 -12.79 12.45 8.06
C LYS A 89 -13.23 13.89 7.63
N LYS A 90 -14.12 14.52 7.88
CA LYS A 90 -14.59 15.89 7.60
C LYS A 90 -13.84 16.72 6.52
N ALA A 91 -13.36 16.07 5.46
CA ALA A 91 -12.69 16.72 4.32
C ALA A 91 -11.40 17.51 4.63
N GLU A 92 -10.79 17.33 5.79
CA GLU A 92 -9.48 17.92 6.08
C GLU A 92 -8.37 17.21 5.30
N ARG A 93 -7.43 17.98 4.78
CA ARG A 93 -6.23 17.44 4.16
C ARG A 93 -5.24 17.03 5.23
N VAL A 94 -4.96 15.77 5.35
CA VAL A 94 -4.02 15.21 6.34
C VAL A 94 -2.91 14.45 5.63
N PRO A 95 -1.70 14.40 6.23
CA PRO A 95 -0.64 13.56 5.70
C PRO A 95 -1.11 12.11 5.56
N LEU A 96 -0.86 11.52 4.39
CA LEU A 96 -1.24 10.13 4.14
C LEU A 96 -0.66 9.18 5.18
N LYS A 97 0.56 9.45 5.66
CA LYS A 97 1.20 8.68 6.74
C LYS A 97 0.34 8.61 8.00
N THR A 98 -0.21 9.74 8.42
CA THR A 98 -1.13 9.82 9.58
C THR A 98 -2.37 8.97 9.37
N CYS A 99 -2.99 9.09 8.18
CA CYS A 99 -4.16 8.28 7.84
C CYS A 99 -3.88 6.78 7.91
N LEU A 100 -2.72 6.33 7.40
CA LEU A 100 -2.34 4.92 7.43
C LEU A 100 -2.08 4.40 8.85
N HIS A 101 -1.52 5.23 9.74
CA HIS A 101 -1.37 4.86 11.14
C HIS A 101 -2.73 4.79 11.85
N GLU A 102 -3.68 5.66 11.54
CA GLU A 102 -5.06 5.55 12.08
C GLU A 102 -5.76 4.26 11.61
N ILE A 103 -5.57 3.86 10.34
CA ILE A 103 -6.07 2.56 9.84
C ILE A 103 -5.48 1.39 10.65
N ARG A 104 -4.18 1.43 10.91
CA ARG A 104 -3.50 0.41 11.73
C ARG A 104 -4.08 0.36 13.14
N GLU A 105 -4.29 1.52 13.74
CA GLU A 105 -4.89 1.62 15.08
C GLU A 105 -6.33 1.11 15.08
N GLY A 106 -7.10 1.44 14.06
CA GLY A 106 -8.45 0.90 13.85
C GLY A 106 -8.47 -0.63 13.76
N ARG A 107 -7.48 -1.24 13.08
CA ARG A 107 -7.33 -2.70 13.04
C ARG A 107 -6.98 -3.30 14.40
N ASN A 108 -6.05 -2.68 15.12
CA ASN A 108 -5.64 -3.15 16.44
C ASN A 108 -6.72 -2.95 17.50
N GLY A 109 -7.62 -2.03 17.22
CA GLY A 109 -8.73 -1.68 18.09
C GLY A 109 -9.94 -2.59 17.91
N VAL A 110 -9.75 -3.89 17.76
CA VAL A 110 -10.77 -4.93 18.02
C VAL A 110 -11.34 -4.76 19.45
N HIS A 111 -10.83 -3.79 20.17
CA HIS A 111 -11.22 -3.41 21.52
C HIS A 111 -12.42 -2.46 21.49
N ALA A 112 -13.37 -2.68 22.38
CA ALA A 112 -14.64 -1.99 22.53
C ALA A 112 -14.58 -0.46 22.44
N HIS A 113 -13.50 0.18 22.84
CA HIS A 113 -13.35 1.64 22.83
C HIS A 113 -13.36 2.31 21.45
N LEU A 114 -13.19 1.57 20.35
CA LEU A 114 -13.30 2.13 19.00
C LEU A 114 -14.76 2.24 18.54
N PHE A 115 -15.62 1.36 19.02
CA PHE A 115 -17.06 1.49 18.85
C PHE A 115 -17.56 2.74 19.58
N GLU A 116 -17.04 3.02 20.79
CA GLU A 116 -17.35 4.21 21.56
C GLU A 116 -16.92 5.50 20.84
N LYS A 117 -15.79 5.49 20.10
CA LYS A 117 -15.32 6.65 19.34
C LYS A 117 -16.03 6.85 17.99
N GLY A 118 -17.02 6.04 17.65
CA GLY A 118 -17.76 6.14 16.38
C GLY A 118 -16.89 5.96 15.14
N LEU A 119 -15.75 5.27 15.25
CA LEU A 119 -14.80 5.07 14.16
C LEU A 119 -15.23 3.96 13.18
N VAL A 120 -16.29 3.21 13.50
CA VAL A 120 -16.81 2.13 12.64
C VAL A 120 -18.01 2.64 11.88
N THR A 121 -17.81 3.46 10.88
CA THR A 121 -18.86 4.02 10.04
C THR A 121 -18.68 3.66 8.58
N ARG A 122 -19.77 3.75 7.80
CA ARG A 122 -19.74 3.64 6.33
C ARG A 122 -18.71 4.60 5.72
N HIS A 123 -18.67 5.83 6.21
CA HIS A 123 -17.78 6.86 5.70
C HIS A 123 -16.30 6.51 5.94
N VAL A 124 -15.95 6.04 7.13
CA VAL A 124 -14.58 5.59 7.44
C VAL A 124 -14.19 4.38 6.57
N ALA A 125 -15.08 3.39 6.44
CA ALA A 125 -14.81 2.23 5.59
C ALA A 125 -14.60 2.62 4.11
N ALA A 126 -15.36 3.59 3.59
CA ALA A 126 -15.17 4.12 2.24
C ALA A 126 -13.82 4.84 2.11
N ASN A 127 -13.48 5.73 3.05
CA ASN A 127 -12.22 6.49 3.03
C ASN A 127 -11.00 5.56 3.05
N ILE A 128 -11.02 4.51 3.86
CA ILE A 128 -9.94 3.52 3.90
C ILE A 128 -9.75 2.86 2.53
N THR A 129 -10.82 2.57 1.82
CA THR A 129 -10.74 2.03 0.45
C THR A 129 -9.96 2.98 -0.46
N PHE A 130 -10.28 4.27 -0.45
CA PHE A 130 -9.55 5.27 -1.25
C PHE A 130 -8.08 5.40 -0.83
N LEU A 131 -7.78 5.31 0.46
CA LEU A 131 -6.40 5.37 0.95
C LEU A 131 -5.57 4.17 0.50
N VAL A 132 -6.12 2.96 0.58
CA VAL A 132 -5.44 1.74 0.11
C VAL A 132 -5.20 1.79 -1.40
N HIS A 133 -6.17 2.26 -2.19
CA HIS A 133 -5.99 2.47 -3.63
C HIS A 133 -4.93 3.53 -3.94
N ALA A 134 -4.86 4.62 -3.16
CA ALA A 134 -3.79 5.61 -3.33
C ALA A 134 -2.40 5.02 -3.06
N VAL A 135 -2.27 4.22 -1.99
CA VAL A 135 -1.01 3.48 -1.71
C VAL A 135 -0.67 2.54 -2.86
N TYR A 136 -1.63 1.76 -3.34
CA TYR A 136 -1.44 0.87 -4.47
C TYR A 136 -0.91 1.63 -5.70
N SER A 137 -1.51 2.77 -6.05
CA SER A 137 -1.07 3.59 -7.18
C SER A 137 0.37 4.09 -7.02
N PHE A 138 0.76 4.55 -5.83
CA PHE A 138 2.15 4.95 -5.57
C PHE A 138 3.12 3.78 -5.73
N LEU A 139 2.75 2.61 -5.22
CA LEU A 139 3.56 1.41 -5.33
C LEU A 139 3.70 0.95 -6.78
N GLU A 140 2.64 1.01 -7.59
CA GLU A 140 2.70 0.71 -9.02
C GLU A 140 3.62 1.67 -9.78
N ILE A 141 3.50 2.99 -9.53
CA ILE A 141 4.38 3.99 -10.12
C ILE A 141 5.84 3.71 -9.75
N LYS A 142 6.11 3.42 -8.48
CA LYS A 142 7.46 3.09 -8.01
C LYS A 142 8.00 1.83 -8.69
N ASN A 143 7.17 0.79 -8.82
CA ASN A 143 7.56 -0.45 -9.49
C ASN A 143 7.85 -0.21 -10.99
N ALA A 144 7.01 0.56 -11.67
CA ALA A 144 7.21 0.93 -13.06
C ALA A 144 8.51 1.72 -13.25
N ARG A 145 8.81 2.67 -12.35
CA ARG A 145 10.09 3.42 -12.36
C ARG A 145 11.31 2.51 -12.22
N ASN A 146 11.25 1.56 -11.29
CA ASN A 146 12.33 0.60 -11.08
C ASN A 146 12.52 -0.32 -12.28
N LEU A 147 11.41 -0.76 -12.91
CA LEU A 147 11.44 -1.60 -14.10
C LEU A 147 12.07 -0.85 -15.28
N MET A 148 11.57 0.35 -15.59
CA MET A 148 12.08 1.17 -16.70
C MET A 148 13.55 1.53 -16.53
N LYS A 149 13.98 1.85 -15.29
CA LYS A 149 15.39 2.07 -14.98
C LYS A 149 16.22 0.82 -15.26
N GLY A 150 15.75 -0.35 -14.84
CA GLY A 150 16.47 -1.62 -15.06
C GLY A 150 16.55 -1.99 -16.53
N LEU A 151 15.54 -1.72 -17.35
CA LEU A 151 15.56 -1.94 -18.80
C LEU A 151 16.55 -0.98 -19.49
N HIS A 152 16.54 0.28 -19.09
CA HIS A 152 17.47 1.28 -19.60
C HIS A 152 18.95 0.93 -19.26
N GLU A 153 19.24 0.54 -18.01
CA GLU A 153 20.58 0.10 -17.58
C GLU A 153 21.10 -1.12 -18.35
N LYS A 154 20.20 -1.94 -18.89
CA LYS A 154 20.55 -3.11 -19.73
C LYS A 154 20.63 -2.78 -21.23
N GLY A 155 20.33 -1.54 -21.62
CA GLY A 155 20.26 -1.13 -23.01
C GLY A 155 19.03 -1.66 -23.79
N GLU A 156 18.03 -2.20 -23.07
CA GLU A 156 16.78 -2.69 -23.65
C GLU A 156 15.81 -1.54 -23.97
N VAL A 157 16.05 -0.35 -23.43
CA VAL A 157 15.31 0.90 -23.67
C VAL A 157 16.32 2.01 -23.93
N SER A 158 16.13 2.77 -25.00
CA SER A 158 17.01 3.88 -25.36
C SER A 158 16.87 5.09 -24.42
N ASP A 159 17.88 5.97 -24.40
CA ASP A 159 17.85 7.23 -23.63
C ASP A 159 16.65 8.11 -23.98
N ALA A 160 16.27 8.16 -25.26
CA ALA A 160 15.15 8.95 -25.73
C ALA A 160 13.80 8.40 -25.20
N GLU A 161 13.60 7.10 -25.26
CA GLU A 161 12.40 6.42 -24.74
C GLU A 161 12.31 6.56 -23.22
N TYR A 162 13.44 6.40 -22.49
CA TYR A 162 13.48 6.54 -21.06
C TYR A 162 13.14 7.97 -20.61
N LYS A 163 13.72 8.99 -21.27
CA LYS A 163 13.38 10.40 -21.01
C LYS A 163 11.92 10.73 -21.33
N ALA A 164 11.39 10.22 -22.46
CA ALA A 164 9.99 10.40 -22.84
C ALA A 164 9.04 9.79 -21.81
N TRP A 165 9.37 8.59 -21.30
CA TRP A 165 8.61 7.95 -20.25
C TRP A 165 8.65 8.73 -18.93
N GLN A 166 9.81 9.22 -18.50
CA GLN A 166 9.95 10.06 -17.30
C GLN A 166 9.08 11.32 -17.39
N LYS A 167 9.06 11.98 -18.53
CA LYS A 167 8.24 13.20 -18.79
C LYS A 167 6.73 12.91 -18.67
N LYS A 168 6.28 11.72 -19.10
CA LYS A 168 4.88 11.30 -18.92
C LYS A 168 4.53 11.10 -17.45
N GLN A 169 5.43 10.51 -16.66
CA GLN A 169 5.19 10.25 -15.25
C GLN A 169 5.08 11.54 -14.40
N THR A 170 5.81 12.59 -14.77
CA THR A 170 5.76 13.89 -14.07
C THR A 170 4.42 14.62 -14.26
N LYS A 171 3.65 14.28 -15.33
CA LYS A 171 2.32 14.85 -15.58
C LYS A 171 1.19 14.13 -14.84
N ILE A 172 1.45 12.96 -14.29
CA ILE A 172 0.45 12.09 -13.61
C ILE A 172 0.58 12.21 -12.07
N ALA A 173 1.71 12.69 -11.58
CA ALA A 173 2.00 12.90 -10.16
C ALA A 173 1.54 14.29 -9.72
#